data_60ae65edcdab2870e0033c9a57d530dc
#
_entry.id   60ae65edcdab2870e0033c9a57d530dc
#
_cell.length_a   1.000
_cell.length_b   1.000
_cell.length_c   1.000
_cell.angle_alpha   90.00
_cell.angle_beta   90.00
_cell.angle_gamma   90.00
#
_symmetry.space_group_name_H-M   'P 1'
#
loop_
_entity.id
_entity.type
_entity.pdbx_description
1 polymer ?
#
loop_
_entity_poly.entity_id
_entity_poly.type
_entity_poly.pdbx_seq_one_letter_code
_entity_poly.pdbx_strand_id
1 'polypeptide(L)'
;VMTQTYGIEQRGGDSTAFIIISDEAIGSPIVENDATIAVALSQSIYEQCLHGVAPGGMLFTNASLVENPGTAEGFTQILLPVSEIAVEVGSVRSVNMVMLGAVIAKTKLLKRETIMAVLEETMGRKKPELLEFNIKAFNAGYEAAGKGE
;
A
#
# COMPACT_ATOMS: atom_id res chain seq x y z
N VAL A 1 0.12 -12.42 -10.83
CA VAL A 1 -1.32 -12.69 -10.66
C VAL A 1 -1.88 -11.73 -9.64
N MET A 2 -3.08 -11.23 -9.87
CA MET A 2 -3.81 -10.35 -8.95
C MET A 2 -5.21 -10.91 -8.77
N THR A 3 -5.66 -11.05 -7.52
CA THR A 3 -7.01 -11.42 -7.13
C THR A 3 -7.59 -10.35 -6.21
N GLN A 4 -8.90 -10.16 -6.26
CA GLN A 4 -9.59 -9.16 -5.43
C GLN A 4 -10.81 -9.81 -4.78
N THR A 5 -11.05 -9.45 -3.52
CA THR A 5 -12.28 -9.78 -2.81
C THR A 5 -13.01 -8.50 -2.44
N TYR A 6 -14.32 -8.50 -2.63
CA TYR A 6 -15.19 -7.40 -2.25
C TYR A 6 -16.19 -7.88 -1.21
N GLY A 7 -16.46 -7.06 -0.20
CA GLY A 7 -17.57 -7.27 0.71
C GLY A 7 -18.93 -7.15 0.00
N ILE A 8 -19.98 -7.71 0.60
CA ILE A 8 -21.35 -7.71 0.08
C ILE A 8 -21.97 -6.29 0.10
N GLU A 9 -21.33 -5.34 0.77
CA GLU A 9 -21.80 -3.97 0.93
C GLU A 9 -21.62 -3.17 -0.36
N GLN A 10 -22.71 -2.52 -0.81
CA GLN A 10 -22.73 -1.79 -2.08
C GLN A 10 -21.91 -0.48 -2.06
N ARG A 11 -21.55 0.06 -0.89
CA ARG A 11 -20.70 1.24 -0.70
C ARG A 11 -20.00 1.20 0.66
N GLY A 12 -18.69 1.46 0.69
CA GLY A 12 -17.92 1.61 1.94
C GLY A 12 -17.53 0.33 2.64
N GLY A 13 -17.71 -0.84 2.01
CA GLY A 13 -17.26 -2.12 2.53
C GLY A 13 -15.75 -2.34 2.37
N ASP A 14 -15.23 -3.33 3.09
CA ASP A 14 -13.84 -3.73 2.99
C ASP A 14 -13.55 -4.37 1.63
N SER A 15 -12.42 -4.03 1.06
CA SER A 15 -11.90 -4.69 -0.13
C SER A 15 -10.43 -5.09 0.10
N THR A 16 -10.09 -6.29 -0.31
CA THR A 16 -8.72 -6.81 -0.22
C THR A 16 -8.25 -7.22 -1.61
N ALA A 17 -7.02 -6.85 -1.95
CA ALA A 17 -6.36 -7.28 -3.16
C ALA A 17 -5.12 -8.09 -2.80
N PHE A 18 -4.93 -9.22 -3.46
CA PHE A 18 -3.75 -10.07 -3.35
C PHE A 18 -2.97 -10.01 -4.65
N ILE A 19 -1.66 -9.81 -4.53
CA ILE A 19 -0.75 -9.72 -5.68
C ILE A 19 0.39 -10.71 -5.45
N ILE A 20 0.59 -11.63 -6.40
CA ILE A 20 1.72 -12.55 -6.41
C ILE A 20 2.63 -12.16 -7.57
N ILE A 21 3.90 -11.90 -7.24
CA ILE A 21 4.96 -11.61 -8.20
C ILE A 21 6.01 -12.70 -8.04
N SER A 22 6.35 -13.40 -9.12
CA SER A 22 7.33 -14.48 -9.13
C SER A 22 8.01 -14.58 -10.50
N ASP A 23 9.27 -14.98 -10.51
CA ASP A 23 10.02 -15.32 -11.71
C ASP A 23 9.67 -16.74 -12.20
N GLU A 24 9.02 -17.53 -11.37
CA GLU A 24 8.53 -18.89 -11.69
C GLU A 24 7.04 -18.89 -12.01
N ALA A 25 6.57 -20.01 -12.59
CA ALA A 25 5.15 -20.19 -12.89
C ALA A 25 4.32 -20.21 -11.59
N ILE A 26 3.31 -19.34 -11.51
CA ILE A 26 2.42 -19.24 -10.36
C ILE A 26 1.37 -20.33 -10.46
N GLY A 27 1.47 -21.34 -9.58
CA GLY A 27 0.57 -22.49 -9.56
C GLY A 27 -0.79 -22.22 -8.87
N SER A 28 -0.85 -21.24 -7.97
CA SER A 28 -2.09 -20.86 -7.28
C SER A 28 -2.15 -19.33 -7.12
N PRO A 29 -3.30 -18.70 -7.36
CA PRO A 29 -3.51 -17.27 -7.10
C PRO A 29 -3.89 -16.97 -5.65
N ILE A 30 -3.87 -17.96 -4.77
CA ILE A 30 -4.28 -17.82 -3.37
C ILE A 30 -3.07 -17.40 -2.55
N VAL A 31 -3.21 -16.31 -1.81
CA VAL A 31 -2.29 -15.89 -0.76
C VAL A 31 -2.95 -16.25 0.56
N GLU A 32 -2.35 -17.15 1.30
CA GLU A 32 -2.75 -17.51 2.66
C GLU A 32 -2.03 -16.59 3.67
N ASN A 33 -1.78 -17.03 4.88
CA ASN A 33 -1.12 -16.22 5.92
C ASN A 33 0.41 -16.20 5.76
N ASP A 34 0.89 -15.87 4.58
CA ASP A 34 2.30 -15.90 4.19
C ASP A 34 2.74 -14.69 3.32
N ALA A 35 1.98 -13.59 3.42
CA ALA A 35 2.30 -12.38 2.67
C ALA A 35 3.65 -11.78 3.11
N THR A 36 4.58 -11.62 2.17
CA THR A 36 5.86 -10.94 2.44
C THR A 36 5.70 -9.45 2.67
N ILE A 37 4.65 -8.85 2.10
CA ILE A 37 4.26 -7.45 2.28
C ILE A 37 2.75 -7.41 2.46
N ALA A 38 2.29 -6.84 3.56
CA ALA A 38 0.89 -6.53 3.80
C ALA A 38 0.69 -5.02 3.99
N VAL A 39 -0.49 -4.53 3.62
CA VAL A 39 -0.85 -3.11 3.71
C VAL A 39 -2.23 -2.98 4.33
N ALA A 40 -2.32 -2.35 5.49
CA ALA A 40 -3.56 -2.04 6.19
C ALA A 40 -3.87 -0.54 6.08
N LEU A 41 -4.88 -0.19 5.30
CA LEU A 41 -5.31 1.19 5.10
C LEU A 41 -6.42 1.64 6.07
N SER A 42 -7.08 0.69 6.75
CA SER A 42 -8.17 0.96 7.70
C SER A 42 -8.09 0.04 8.92
N GLN A 43 -8.75 0.44 10.00
CA GLN A 43 -8.83 -0.37 11.24
C GLN A 43 -9.51 -1.72 10.99
N SER A 44 -10.55 -1.77 10.14
CA SER A 44 -11.34 -2.98 9.89
C SER A 44 -10.54 -4.13 9.29
N ILE A 45 -9.53 -3.82 8.46
CA ILE A 45 -8.69 -4.83 7.80
C ILE A 45 -7.38 -5.11 8.55
N TYR A 46 -7.06 -4.29 9.56
CA TYR A 46 -5.75 -4.32 10.23
C TYR A 46 -5.43 -5.69 10.84
N GLU A 47 -6.37 -6.28 11.58
CA GLU A 47 -6.18 -7.60 12.23
C GLU A 47 -5.93 -8.71 11.21
N GLN A 48 -6.64 -8.70 10.08
CA GLN A 48 -6.40 -9.64 9.01
C GLN A 48 -4.99 -9.48 8.42
N CYS A 49 -4.54 -8.25 8.21
CA CYS A 49 -3.19 -7.98 7.74
C CYS A 49 -2.13 -8.41 8.75
N LEU A 50 -2.35 -8.14 10.05
CA LEU A 50 -1.45 -8.50 11.14
C LEU A 50 -1.19 -10.02 11.19
N HIS A 51 -2.23 -10.83 11.03
CA HIS A 51 -2.14 -12.29 11.02
C HIS A 51 -1.70 -12.88 9.67
N GLY A 52 -1.83 -12.09 8.60
CA GLY A 52 -1.49 -12.51 7.24
C GLY A 52 -0.03 -12.35 6.83
N VAL A 53 0.78 -11.65 7.64
CA VAL A 53 2.20 -11.40 7.33
C VAL A 53 3.06 -12.60 7.66
N ALA A 54 3.90 -13.00 6.71
CA ALA A 54 4.90 -14.05 6.92
C ALA A 54 5.97 -13.62 7.94
N PRO A 55 6.59 -14.56 8.65
CA PRO A 55 7.80 -14.27 9.44
C PRO A 55 8.89 -13.62 8.58
N GLY A 56 9.45 -12.51 9.08
CA GLY A 56 10.42 -11.70 8.33
C GLY A 56 9.82 -10.74 7.29
N GLY A 57 8.50 -10.74 7.12
CA GLY A 57 7.79 -9.83 6.21
C GLY A 57 7.63 -8.41 6.75
N MET A 58 6.87 -7.59 6.03
CA MET A 58 6.60 -6.19 6.39
C MET A 58 5.10 -5.91 6.39
N LEU A 59 4.62 -5.23 7.45
CA LEU A 59 3.26 -4.69 7.53
C LEU A 59 3.31 -3.16 7.50
N PHE A 60 2.76 -2.59 6.44
CA PHE A 60 2.56 -1.14 6.34
C PHE A 60 1.18 -0.78 6.86
N THR A 61 1.12 0.13 7.82
CA THR A 61 -0.12 0.48 8.51
C THR A 61 -0.38 1.98 8.42
N ASN A 62 -1.60 2.35 8.04
CA ASN A 62 -2.07 3.72 8.08
C ASN A 62 -2.33 4.16 9.53
N ALA A 63 -1.34 4.78 10.15
CA ALA A 63 -1.42 5.24 11.53
C ALA A 63 -2.48 6.34 11.77
N SER A 64 -2.99 6.99 10.72
CA SER A 64 -4.08 7.95 10.84
C SER A 64 -5.43 7.30 11.15
N LEU A 65 -5.61 6.01 10.84
CA LEU A 65 -6.88 5.28 10.95
C LEU A 65 -6.79 4.04 11.83
N VAL A 66 -5.59 3.55 12.12
CA VAL A 66 -5.36 2.42 13.04
C VAL A 66 -4.93 2.98 14.39
N GLU A 67 -5.87 3.07 15.32
CA GLU A 67 -5.66 3.74 16.62
C GLU A 67 -4.78 2.93 17.57
N ASN A 68 -4.87 1.61 17.54
CA ASN A 68 -4.15 0.73 18.44
C ASN A 68 -3.42 -0.36 17.65
N PRO A 69 -2.30 -0.02 17.01
CA PRO A 69 -1.51 -1.03 16.33
C PRO A 69 -0.92 -2.01 17.34
N GLY A 70 -1.12 -3.30 17.11
CA GLY A 70 -0.53 -4.37 17.91
C GLY A 70 0.99 -4.39 17.79
N THR A 71 1.63 -5.17 18.65
CA THR A 71 3.07 -5.42 18.59
C THR A 71 3.39 -6.40 17.47
N ALA A 72 4.34 -6.05 16.63
CA ALA A 72 4.87 -6.94 15.60
C ALA A 72 5.84 -7.94 16.23
N GLU A 73 5.49 -9.22 16.17
CA GLU A 73 6.39 -10.31 16.56
C GLU A 73 6.80 -11.10 15.31
N GLY A 74 8.10 -11.10 15.01
CA GLY A 74 8.65 -11.87 13.90
C GLY A 74 8.57 -11.21 12.52
N PHE A 75 8.05 -9.99 12.40
CA PHE A 75 8.03 -9.18 11.16
C PHE A 75 8.24 -7.70 11.47
N THR A 76 8.44 -6.89 10.44
CA THR A 76 8.62 -5.43 10.58
C THR A 76 7.30 -4.71 10.36
N GLN A 77 6.86 -3.90 11.34
CA GLN A 77 5.71 -3.02 11.18
C GLN A 77 6.15 -1.58 10.92
N ILE A 78 5.57 -0.95 9.91
CA ILE A 78 5.85 0.42 9.50
C ILE A 78 4.57 1.22 9.64
N LEU A 79 4.56 2.14 10.60
CA LEU A 79 3.44 3.01 10.91
C LEU A 79 3.65 4.36 10.22
N LEU A 80 2.72 4.75 9.35
CA LEU A 80 2.77 6.03 8.63
C LEU A 80 1.40 6.72 8.65
N PRO A 81 1.33 8.03 8.93
CA PRO A 81 0.08 8.79 8.92
C PRO A 81 -0.31 9.16 7.48
N VAL A 82 -0.55 8.14 6.64
CA VAL A 82 -0.73 8.35 5.19
C VAL A 82 -1.96 9.16 4.82
N SER A 83 -3.01 9.15 5.66
CA SER A 83 -4.19 9.99 5.43
C SER A 83 -3.88 11.46 5.67
N GLU A 84 -3.10 11.79 6.68
CA GLU A 84 -2.64 13.15 6.96
C GLU A 84 -1.73 13.65 5.84
N ILE A 85 -0.75 12.84 5.42
CA ILE A 85 0.14 13.15 4.29
C ILE A 85 -0.68 13.41 3.01
N ALA A 86 -1.71 12.60 2.74
CA ALA A 86 -2.57 12.79 1.57
C ALA A 86 -3.34 14.13 1.63
N VAL A 87 -3.82 14.53 2.81
CA VAL A 87 -4.46 15.83 3.02
C VAL A 87 -3.47 16.98 2.78
N GLU A 88 -2.25 16.89 3.29
CA GLU A 88 -1.20 17.90 3.08
C GLU A 88 -0.83 18.07 1.60
N VAL A 89 -0.85 16.99 0.84
CA VAL A 89 -0.65 17.01 -0.62
C VAL A 89 -1.83 17.64 -1.37
N GLY A 90 -2.99 17.74 -0.71
CA GLY A 90 -4.21 18.35 -1.25
C GLY A 90 -5.22 17.35 -1.83
N SER A 91 -5.07 16.05 -1.56
CA SER A 91 -6.01 15.03 -2.06
C SER A 91 -6.17 13.85 -1.11
N VAL A 92 -7.25 13.84 -0.34
CA VAL A 92 -7.66 12.69 0.51
C VAL A 92 -7.84 11.38 -0.28
N ARG A 93 -8.05 11.47 -1.59
CA ARG A 93 -8.21 10.29 -2.46
C ARG A 93 -6.89 9.64 -2.82
N SER A 94 -5.76 10.29 -2.53
CA SER A 94 -4.42 9.81 -2.89
C SER A 94 -3.72 9.01 -1.77
N VAL A 95 -4.45 8.59 -0.74
CA VAL A 95 -3.94 7.76 0.37
C VAL A 95 -3.23 6.50 -0.14
N ASN A 96 -3.81 5.83 -1.14
CA ASN A 96 -3.23 4.66 -1.77
C ASN A 96 -1.87 4.97 -2.44
N MET A 97 -1.73 6.15 -3.04
CA MET A 97 -0.47 6.56 -3.69
C MET A 97 0.61 6.94 -2.67
N VAL A 98 0.22 7.58 -1.55
CA VAL A 98 1.14 7.83 -0.42
C VAL A 98 1.66 6.49 0.12
N MET A 99 0.76 5.54 0.38
CA MET A 99 1.14 4.23 0.87
C MET A 99 2.02 3.47 -0.13
N LEU A 100 1.70 3.51 -1.42
CA LEU A 100 2.53 2.89 -2.46
C LEU A 100 3.94 3.48 -2.45
N GLY A 101 4.07 4.80 -2.31
CA GLY A 101 5.37 5.46 -2.17
C GLY A 101 6.18 4.91 -0.99
N ALA A 102 5.55 4.76 0.16
CA ALA A 102 6.17 4.20 1.35
C ALA A 102 6.63 2.74 1.16
N VAL A 103 5.77 1.91 0.57
CA VAL A 103 6.08 0.50 0.26
C VAL A 103 7.29 0.42 -0.65
N ILE A 104 7.32 1.17 -1.74
CA ILE A 104 8.43 1.17 -2.71
C ILE A 104 9.72 1.70 -2.07
N ALA A 105 9.65 2.71 -1.19
CA ALA A 105 10.81 3.24 -0.49
C ALA A 105 11.49 2.20 0.39
N LYS A 106 10.72 1.41 1.13
CA LYS A 106 11.25 0.41 2.07
C LYS A 106 11.61 -0.92 1.41
N THR A 107 10.79 -1.40 0.49
CA THR A 107 10.99 -2.72 -0.10
C THR A 107 11.93 -2.73 -1.31
N LYS A 108 12.07 -1.58 -1.99
CA LYS A 108 12.81 -1.47 -3.27
C LYS A 108 12.32 -2.48 -4.34
N LEU A 109 11.10 -2.97 -4.20
CA LEU A 109 10.51 -3.98 -5.10
C LEU A 109 10.49 -3.52 -6.56
N LEU A 110 10.26 -2.23 -6.79
CA LEU A 110 10.30 -1.59 -8.09
C LEU A 110 11.12 -0.30 -8.03
N LYS A 111 11.67 0.09 -9.16
CA LYS A 111 12.34 1.40 -9.27
C LYS A 111 11.30 2.53 -9.29
N ARG A 112 11.61 3.64 -8.62
CA ARG A 112 10.74 4.83 -8.60
C ARG A 112 10.43 5.32 -10.03
N GLU A 113 11.40 5.31 -10.90
CA GLU A 113 11.27 5.72 -12.30
C GLU A 113 10.26 4.86 -13.05
N THR A 114 10.20 3.57 -12.76
CA THR A 114 9.21 2.65 -13.34
C THR A 114 7.79 3.03 -12.93
N ILE A 115 7.57 3.37 -11.66
CA ILE A 115 6.26 3.83 -11.19
C ILE A 115 5.86 5.13 -11.88
N MET A 116 6.78 6.09 -11.99
CA MET A 116 6.52 7.36 -12.68
C MET A 116 6.13 7.13 -14.14
N ALA A 117 6.87 6.30 -14.86
CA ALA A 117 6.56 5.99 -16.26
C ALA A 117 5.18 5.35 -16.44
N VAL A 118 4.80 4.40 -15.55
CA VAL A 118 3.48 3.76 -15.59
C VAL A 118 2.35 4.77 -15.27
N LEU A 119 2.57 5.67 -14.33
CA LEU A 119 1.58 6.71 -14.03
C LEU A 119 1.38 7.67 -15.21
N GLU A 120 2.46 8.09 -15.86
CA GLU A 120 2.41 8.93 -17.06
C GLU A 120 1.69 8.22 -18.21
N GLU A 121 2.01 6.96 -18.47
CA GLU A 121 1.39 6.17 -19.52
C GLU A 121 -0.12 5.99 -19.29
N THR A 122 -0.53 5.69 -18.05
CA THR A 122 -1.91 5.35 -17.71
C THR A 122 -2.82 6.56 -17.55
N MET A 123 -2.28 7.66 -17.00
CA MET A 123 -3.06 8.84 -16.60
C MET A 123 -2.73 10.12 -17.40
N GLY A 124 -1.51 10.25 -17.92
CA GLY A 124 -1.01 11.51 -18.48
C GLY A 124 -1.87 12.11 -19.57
N ARG A 125 -2.43 11.28 -20.46
CA ARG A 125 -3.31 11.74 -21.56
C ARG A 125 -4.77 11.90 -21.14
N LYS A 126 -5.24 11.13 -20.16
CA LYS A 126 -6.67 11.04 -19.80
C LYS A 126 -7.05 11.99 -18.67
N LYS A 127 -6.16 12.19 -17.70
CA LYS A 127 -6.43 12.94 -16.47
C LYS A 127 -5.15 13.59 -15.93
N PRO A 128 -4.59 14.61 -16.60
CA PRO A 128 -3.31 15.20 -16.21
C PRO A 128 -3.31 15.80 -14.80
N GLU A 129 -4.44 16.36 -14.35
CA GLU A 129 -4.57 16.90 -12.99
C GLU A 129 -4.45 15.80 -11.92
N LEU A 130 -5.06 14.63 -12.15
CA LEU A 130 -4.93 13.49 -11.25
C LEU A 130 -3.52 12.90 -11.28
N LEU A 131 -2.83 12.96 -12.41
CA LEU A 131 -1.44 12.53 -12.51
C LEU A 131 -0.54 13.36 -11.58
N GLU A 132 -0.67 14.67 -11.61
CA GLU A 132 0.12 15.57 -10.76
C GLU A 132 -0.08 15.26 -9.26
N PHE A 133 -1.34 15.12 -8.82
CA PHE A 133 -1.64 14.75 -7.43
C PHE A 133 -1.10 13.38 -7.05
N ASN A 134 -1.22 12.39 -7.92
CA ASN A 134 -0.71 11.05 -7.66
C ASN A 134 0.81 11.00 -7.58
N ILE A 135 1.51 11.74 -8.42
CA ILE A 135 2.98 11.87 -8.36
C ILE A 135 3.39 12.55 -7.04
N LYS A 136 2.74 13.65 -6.66
CA LYS A 136 3.02 14.34 -5.39
C LYS A 136 2.78 13.42 -4.19
N ALA A 137 1.65 12.72 -4.17
CA ALA A 137 1.30 11.80 -3.11
C ALA A 137 2.29 10.63 -2.99
N PHE A 138 2.64 10.01 -4.11
CA PHE A 138 3.66 8.96 -4.15
C PHE A 138 5.00 9.46 -3.59
N ASN A 139 5.47 10.61 -4.04
CA ASN A 139 6.74 11.19 -3.59
C ASN A 139 6.72 11.51 -2.10
N ALA A 140 5.62 12.08 -1.58
CA ALA A 140 5.46 12.36 -0.16
C ALA A 140 5.55 11.09 0.69
N GLY A 141 4.89 10.02 0.30
CA GLY A 141 4.97 8.72 0.97
C GLY A 141 6.36 8.09 0.89
N TYR A 142 7.00 8.20 -0.27
CA TYR A 142 8.37 7.70 -0.49
C TYR A 142 9.37 8.40 0.44
N GLU A 143 9.29 9.73 0.57
CA GLU A 143 10.15 10.53 1.44
C GLU A 143 9.84 10.31 2.93
N ALA A 144 8.56 10.20 3.31
CA ALA A 144 8.16 9.95 4.69
C ALA A 144 8.71 8.61 5.21
N ALA A 145 8.65 7.56 4.40
CA ALA A 145 9.20 6.26 4.76
C ALA A 145 10.74 6.24 4.74
N GLY A 146 11.38 7.01 3.87
CA GLY A 146 12.86 7.09 3.76
C GLY A 146 13.52 7.82 4.93
N LYS A 147 12.82 8.71 5.64
CA LYS A 147 13.36 9.47 6.78
C LYS A 147 13.45 8.66 8.08
N GLY A 148 12.97 7.45 8.11
CA GLY A 148 12.96 6.57 9.28
C GLY A 148 14.14 5.58 9.35
N GLU A 149 15.24 5.87 8.69
CA GLU A 149 16.51 5.12 8.78
C GLU A 149 17.51 5.81 9.69
#